data_8fb7cf174de44dc4dcf18757072ee0ca
#
_entry.id   8fb7cf174de44dc4dcf18757072ee0ca
#
_cell.length_a   1.000
_cell.length_b   1.000
_cell.length_c   1.000
_cell.angle_alpha   90.00
_cell.angle_beta   90.00
_cell.angle_gamma   90.00
#
_symmetry.space_group_name_H-M   'P 1'
#
loop_
_entity.id
_entity.type
_entity.pdbx_description
1 polymer ?
#
loop_
_entity_poly.entity_id
_entity_poly.type
_entity_poly.pdbx_seq_one_letter_code
_entity_poly.pdbx_strand_id
1 'polypeptide(L)'
;AGFRDSFTLFGKKPIEKLIYLNCNIKETVYNAAEKVINSNAECIVCMDDKICCQVLEKFQAIQVSVPKDIKLVSFYDSYFLEHCKPAVTSLRFDEANLGIIACEELIGRIEQRTYSSRVYTGYKVMLRASTR
;
A
#
# COMPACT_ATOMS: atom_id res chain seq x y z
N ALA A 1 -5.34 8.04 -8.48
CA ALA A 1 -5.92 9.20 -7.81
C ALA A 1 -5.12 9.50 -6.54
N GLY A 2 -5.47 9.02 -5.33
CA GLY A 2 -4.93 9.47 -4.04
C GLY A 2 -3.40 9.56 -3.91
N PHE A 3 -2.63 8.62 -4.44
CA PHE A 3 -1.16 8.70 -4.42
C PHE A 3 -0.63 9.93 -5.21
N ARG A 4 -1.16 10.19 -6.40
CA ARG A 4 -0.79 11.38 -7.17
C ARG A 4 -1.28 12.67 -6.52
N ASP A 5 -2.46 12.65 -5.96
CA ASP A 5 -3.09 13.81 -5.31
C ASP A 5 -2.28 14.24 -4.08
N SER A 6 -1.66 13.30 -3.35
CA SER A 6 -0.78 13.61 -2.23
C SER A 6 0.43 14.45 -2.65
N PHE A 7 1.04 14.20 -3.80
CA PHE A 7 2.14 15.05 -4.30
C PHE A 7 1.68 16.48 -4.54
N THR A 8 0.49 16.66 -5.10
CA THR A 8 -0.10 18.00 -5.34
C THR A 8 -0.32 18.75 -4.03
N LEU A 9 -0.81 18.08 -2.99
CA LEU A 9 -1.00 18.67 -1.66
C LEU A 9 0.30 19.20 -1.05
N PHE A 10 1.43 18.56 -1.35
CA PHE A 10 2.76 18.99 -0.89
C PHE A 10 3.51 19.86 -1.93
N GLY A 11 2.83 20.37 -2.95
CA GLY A 11 3.43 21.21 -4.00
C GLY A 11 4.46 20.49 -4.86
N LYS A 12 4.41 19.16 -4.94
CA LYS A 12 5.34 18.31 -5.71
C LYS A 12 4.63 17.66 -6.88
N LYS A 13 5.42 17.19 -7.84
CA LYS A 13 4.91 16.37 -8.98
C LYS A 13 5.39 14.94 -8.83
N PRO A 14 4.54 13.94 -9.06
CA PRO A 14 4.96 12.55 -9.08
C PRO A 14 5.91 12.30 -10.26
N ILE A 15 6.88 11.41 -10.05
CA ILE A 15 7.76 10.96 -11.12
C ILE A 15 7.07 9.76 -11.80
N GLU A 16 6.35 10.00 -12.89
CA GLU A 16 5.49 8.99 -13.56
C GLU A 16 6.25 7.70 -13.93
N LYS A 17 7.52 7.79 -14.32
CA LYS A 17 8.34 6.61 -14.62
C LYS A 17 8.59 5.68 -13.42
N LEU A 18 8.31 6.12 -12.20
CA LEU A 18 8.40 5.32 -10.97
C LEU A 18 7.03 4.80 -10.49
N ILE A 19 5.98 4.98 -11.28
CA ILE A 19 4.64 4.46 -10.99
C ILE A 19 4.40 3.23 -11.87
N TYR A 20 4.37 2.06 -11.26
CA TYR A 20 4.18 0.78 -11.92
C TYR A 20 2.75 0.29 -11.72
N LEU A 21 1.95 0.25 -12.80
CA LEU A 21 0.51 -0.06 -12.72
C LEU A 21 0.16 -1.53 -13.02
N ASN A 22 1.03 -2.27 -13.70
CA ASN A 22 0.73 -3.63 -14.17
C ASN A 22 1.51 -4.70 -13.38
N CYS A 23 1.60 -4.53 -12.06
CA CYS A 23 2.29 -5.47 -11.16
C CYS A 23 1.35 -6.60 -10.70
N ASN A 24 0.76 -7.34 -11.63
CA ASN A 24 -0.23 -8.38 -11.38
C ASN A 24 0.33 -9.82 -11.33
N ILE A 25 1.54 -10.02 -11.82
CA ILE A 25 2.26 -11.30 -11.76
C ILE A 25 3.65 -11.09 -11.14
N LYS A 26 4.21 -12.16 -10.56
CA LYS A 26 5.49 -12.13 -9.83
C LYS A 26 6.64 -11.53 -10.66
N GLU A 27 6.72 -11.88 -11.93
CA GLU A 27 7.76 -11.38 -12.83
C GLU A 27 7.70 -9.86 -13.01
N THR A 28 6.51 -9.28 -13.19
CA THR A 28 6.36 -7.83 -13.33
C THR A 28 6.71 -7.08 -12.05
N VAL A 29 6.38 -7.65 -10.88
CA VAL A 29 6.78 -7.10 -9.57
C VAL A 29 8.30 -7.12 -9.41
N TYR A 30 8.96 -8.23 -9.75
CA TYR A 30 10.40 -8.38 -9.65
C TYR A 30 11.14 -7.40 -10.56
N ASN A 31 10.69 -7.27 -11.81
CA ASN A 31 11.26 -6.30 -12.76
C ASN A 31 11.07 -4.85 -12.30
N ALA A 32 9.92 -4.53 -11.70
CA ALA A 32 9.68 -3.21 -11.10
C ALA A 32 10.61 -2.96 -9.92
N ALA A 33 10.76 -3.92 -9.01
CA ALA A 33 11.64 -3.83 -7.85
C ALA A 33 13.12 -3.57 -8.25
N GLU A 34 13.63 -4.28 -9.26
CA GLU A 34 14.98 -4.04 -9.79
C GLU A 34 15.15 -2.64 -10.39
N LYS A 35 14.16 -2.16 -11.15
CA LYS A 35 14.20 -0.81 -11.72
C LYS A 35 14.19 0.27 -10.64
N VAL A 36 13.45 0.05 -9.56
CA VAL A 36 13.36 1.00 -8.45
C VAL A 36 14.70 1.09 -7.71
N ILE A 37 15.36 -0.03 -7.43
CA ILE A 37 16.68 -0.04 -6.77
C ILE A 37 17.72 0.73 -7.58
N ASN A 38 17.66 0.66 -8.90
CA ASN A 38 18.54 1.40 -9.80
C ASN A 38 18.12 2.87 -10.00
N SER A 39 17.09 3.32 -9.29
CA SER A 39 16.64 4.71 -9.25
C SER A 39 17.08 5.37 -7.94
N ASN A 40 16.83 6.68 -7.82
CA ASN A 40 17.08 7.41 -6.57
C ASN A 40 15.86 7.37 -5.63
N ALA A 41 15.01 6.34 -5.71
CA ALA A 41 13.86 6.21 -4.83
C ALA A 41 14.31 5.76 -3.43
N GLU A 42 13.85 6.45 -2.41
CA GLU A 42 14.17 6.16 -1.00
C GLU A 42 13.13 5.23 -0.35
N CYS A 43 11.96 5.11 -0.98
CA CYS A 43 10.85 4.32 -0.45
C CYS A 43 10.00 3.73 -1.57
N ILE A 44 9.55 2.49 -1.38
CA ILE A 44 8.53 1.85 -2.21
C ILE A 44 7.21 1.83 -1.44
N VAL A 45 6.14 2.19 -2.14
CA VAL A 45 4.77 2.06 -1.65
C VAL A 45 4.06 0.98 -2.46
N CYS A 46 3.75 -0.14 -1.82
CA CYS A 46 2.99 -1.23 -2.41
C CYS A 46 1.49 -1.03 -2.16
N MET A 47 0.67 -1.40 -3.15
CA MET A 47 -0.78 -1.22 -3.04
C MET A 47 -1.46 -2.33 -2.22
N ASP A 48 -0.82 -3.50 -2.12
CA ASP A 48 -1.32 -4.64 -1.34
C ASP A 48 -0.18 -5.45 -0.69
N ASP A 49 -0.55 -6.39 0.15
CA ASP A 49 0.37 -7.25 0.89
C ASP A 49 1.08 -8.27 0.01
N LYS A 50 0.40 -8.82 -1.01
CA LYS A 50 0.97 -9.80 -1.94
C LYS A 50 2.13 -9.19 -2.74
N ILE A 51 1.91 -8.01 -3.31
CA ILE A 51 2.98 -7.27 -4.03
C ILE A 51 4.12 -6.97 -3.07
N CYS A 52 3.80 -6.52 -1.85
CA CYS A 52 4.80 -6.17 -0.84
C CYS A 52 5.67 -7.37 -0.44
N CYS A 53 5.08 -8.55 -0.23
CA CYS A 53 5.81 -9.78 0.05
C CYS A 53 6.72 -10.19 -1.12
N GLN A 54 6.26 -10.05 -2.36
CA GLN A 54 7.06 -10.35 -3.55
C GLN A 54 8.24 -9.37 -3.70
N VAL A 55 8.06 -8.10 -3.39
CA VAL A 55 9.16 -7.11 -3.36
C VAL A 55 10.19 -7.50 -2.32
N LEU A 56 9.78 -7.87 -1.10
CA LEU A 56 10.70 -8.35 -0.05
C LEU A 56 11.44 -9.61 -0.48
N GLU A 57 10.76 -10.58 -1.07
CA GLU A 57 11.36 -11.82 -1.57
C GLU A 57 12.44 -11.50 -2.62
N LYS A 58 12.14 -10.58 -3.55
CA LYS A 58 13.11 -10.13 -4.55
C LYS A 58 14.32 -9.45 -3.91
N PHE A 59 14.08 -8.55 -2.95
CA PHE A 59 15.16 -7.83 -2.26
C PHE A 59 16.06 -8.76 -1.47
N GLN A 60 15.51 -9.77 -0.81
CA GLN A 60 16.31 -10.81 -0.16
C GLN A 60 17.19 -11.57 -1.15
N ALA A 61 16.64 -11.92 -2.32
CA ALA A 61 17.38 -12.65 -3.37
C ALA A 61 18.55 -11.85 -3.95
N ILE A 62 18.43 -10.52 -4.06
CA ILE A 62 19.49 -9.62 -4.57
C ILE A 62 20.25 -8.88 -3.46
N GLN A 63 20.09 -9.31 -2.21
CA GLN A 63 20.79 -8.79 -1.03
C GLN A 63 20.58 -7.28 -0.75
N VAL A 64 19.40 -6.74 -1.13
CA VAL A 64 18.99 -5.38 -0.78
C VAL A 64 18.41 -5.35 0.63
N SER A 65 18.90 -4.47 1.46
CA SER A 65 18.50 -4.35 2.86
C SER A 65 17.36 -3.34 3.06
N VAL A 66 16.27 -3.79 3.67
CA VAL A 66 15.16 -2.93 4.10
C VAL A 66 15.24 -2.77 5.63
N PRO A 67 15.24 -1.56 6.17
CA PRO A 67 15.03 -0.24 5.55
C PRO A 67 16.32 0.49 5.13
N LYS A 68 17.51 -0.14 5.29
CA LYS A 68 18.80 0.54 5.16
C LYS A 68 19.03 1.10 3.75
N ASP A 69 18.80 0.28 2.73
CA ASP A 69 19.03 0.69 1.32
C ASP A 69 17.79 1.33 0.72
N ILE A 70 16.60 0.82 1.11
CA ILE A 70 15.30 1.35 0.68
C ILE A 70 14.23 1.04 1.72
N LYS A 71 13.31 1.96 1.95
CA LYS A 71 12.15 1.77 2.81
C LYS A 71 11.01 1.11 2.05
N LEU A 72 10.14 0.41 2.79
CA LEU A 72 9.00 -0.29 2.21
C LEU A 72 7.74 -0.04 3.02
N VAL A 73 6.65 0.32 2.34
CA VAL A 73 5.34 0.59 2.93
C VAL A 73 4.25 -0.12 2.13
N SER A 74 3.21 -0.59 2.81
CA SER A 74 2.01 -1.15 2.17
C SER A 74 0.77 -0.30 2.47
N PHE A 75 -0.10 -0.12 1.46
CA PHE A 75 -1.43 0.48 1.66
C PHE A 75 -2.45 -0.48 2.27
N TYR A 76 -2.11 -1.76 2.41
CA TYR A 76 -2.94 -2.74 3.07
C TYR A 76 -2.13 -3.42 4.17
N ASP A 77 -2.75 -3.65 5.33
CA ASP A 77 -2.15 -4.39 6.44
C ASP A 77 -2.65 -5.83 6.45
N SER A 78 -1.75 -6.77 6.74
CA SER A 78 -2.11 -8.17 6.90
C SER A 78 -1.21 -8.84 7.93
N TYR A 79 -1.63 -10.01 8.40
CA TYR A 79 -0.83 -10.87 9.26
C TYR A 79 0.56 -11.18 8.67
N PHE A 80 0.64 -11.38 7.35
CA PHE A 80 1.91 -11.65 6.68
C PHE A 80 2.89 -10.49 6.81
N LEU A 81 2.44 -9.26 6.61
CA LEU A 81 3.27 -8.06 6.71
C LEU A 81 3.77 -7.77 8.13
N GLU A 82 3.01 -8.17 9.13
CA GLU A 82 3.39 -8.06 10.53
C GLU A 82 4.50 -9.05 10.90
N HIS A 83 4.50 -10.25 10.31
CA HIS A 83 5.39 -11.35 10.67
C HIS A 83 6.55 -11.59 9.69
N CYS A 84 6.61 -10.83 8.58
CA CYS A 84 7.77 -10.90 7.69
C CYS A 84 9.02 -10.23 8.30
N LYS A 85 10.17 -10.42 7.68
CA LYS A 85 11.45 -9.83 8.11
C LYS A 85 12.07 -9.00 6.98
N PRO A 86 12.15 -7.67 7.18
CA PRO A 86 11.61 -6.88 8.30
C PRO A 86 10.07 -6.79 8.26
N ALA A 87 9.43 -6.62 9.43
CA ALA A 87 8.00 -6.35 9.51
C ALA A 87 7.67 -5.03 8.81
N VAL A 88 6.61 -5.02 7.99
CA VAL A 88 6.32 -3.91 7.06
C VAL A 88 5.37 -2.89 7.67
N THR A 89 5.74 -1.62 7.57
CA THR A 89 4.87 -0.47 7.86
C THR A 89 3.70 -0.45 6.88
N SER A 90 2.48 -0.32 7.40
CA SER A 90 1.25 -0.46 6.60
C SER A 90 0.10 0.38 7.12
N LEU A 91 -0.95 0.51 6.32
CA LEU A 91 -2.22 1.12 6.72
C LEU A 91 -3.20 0.01 7.11
N ARG A 92 -3.72 0.10 8.34
CA ARG A 92 -4.78 -0.78 8.86
C ARG A 92 -6.11 -0.04 8.83
N PHE A 93 -7.08 -0.62 8.17
CA PHE A 93 -8.46 -0.16 8.16
C PHE A 93 -9.28 -0.93 9.18
N ASP A 94 -10.37 -0.33 9.68
CA ASP A 94 -11.35 -1.02 10.51
C ASP A 94 -12.34 -1.77 9.61
N GLU A 95 -11.96 -2.98 9.21
CA GLU A 95 -12.69 -3.81 8.25
C GLU A 95 -14.07 -4.21 8.78
N ALA A 96 -14.20 -4.44 10.09
CA ALA A 96 -15.47 -4.78 10.72
C ALA A 96 -16.45 -3.61 10.63
N ASN A 97 -16.01 -2.42 10.99
CA ASN A 97 -16.82 -1.21 10.88
C ASN A 97 -17.14 -0.86 9.41
N LEU A 98 -16.20 -1.07 8.49
CA LEU A 98 -16.44 -0.90 7.06
C LEU A 98 -17.56 -1.81 6.56
N GLY A 99 -17.58 -3.08 7.00
CA GLY A 99 -18.64 -4.03 6.68
C GLY A 99 -20.00 -3.59 7.22
N ILE A 100 -20.06 -3.12 8.46
CA ILE A 100 -21.30 -2.59 9.08
C ILE A 100 -21.84 -1.42 8.27
N ILE A 101 -21.01 -0.41 8.02
CA ILE A 101 -21.40 0.79 7.26
C ILE A 101 -21.90 0.40 5.85
N ALA A 102 -21.21 -0.51 5.17
CA ALA A 102 -21.63 -0.95 3.84
C ALA A 102 -23.00 -1.61 3.84
N CYS A 103 -23.30 -2.44 4.86
CA CYS A 103 -24.60 -3.06 5.04
C CYS A 103 -25.70 -2.03 5.35
N GLU A 104 -25.42 -1.08 6.25
CA GLU A 104 -26.38 -0.02 6.60
C GLU A 104 -26.74 0.85 5.42
N GLU A 105 -25.75 1.28 4.63
CA GLU A 105 -25.96 2.07 3.42
C GLU A 105 -26.73 1.29 2.34
N LEU A 106 -26.45 -0.01 2.18
CA LEU A 106 -27.18 -0.87 1.25
C LEU A 106 -28.65 -1.03 1.66
N ILE A 107 -28.92 -1.33 2.93
CA ILE A 107 -30.29 -1.46 3.46
C ILE A 107 -31.02 -0.11 3.32
N GLY A 108 -30.39 0.99 3.69
CA GLY A 108 -30.96 2.33 3.52
C GLY A 108 -31.37 2.62 2.09
N ARG A 109 -30.57 2.18 1.13
CA ARG A 109 -30.90 2.33 -0.30
C ARG A 109 -32.07 1.46 -0.74
N ILE A 110 -32.14 0.21 -0.28
CA ILE A 110 -33.26 -0.70 -0.56
C ILE A 110 -34.58 -0.16 0.00
N GLU A 111 -34.53 0.38 1.21
CA GLU A 111 -35.69 0.95 1.91
C GLU A 111 -36.01 2.38 1.50
N GLN A 112 -35.36 2.90 0.47
CA GLN A 112 -35.53 4.28 -0.04
C GLN A 112 -35.31 5.36 1.03
N ARG A 113 -34.50 5.07 2.07
CA ARG A 113 -34.05 6.05 3.05
C ARG A 113 -32.93 6.93 2.45
N THR A 114 -32.63 8.03 3.12
CA THR A 114 -31.44 8.81 2.77
C THR A 114 -30.18 7.97 2.95
N TYR A 115 -29.35 7.89 1.92
CA TYR A 115 -28.07 7.19 1.96
C TYR A 115 -26.94 8.08 1.41
N SER A 116 -25.71 7.78 1.78
CA SER A 116 -24.54 8.47 1.22
C SER A 116 -23.95 7.68 0.06
N SER A 117 -23.67 8.34 -1.06
CA SER A 117 -22.99 7.71 -2.21
C SER A 117 -21.49 7.50 -1.95
N ARG A 118 -20.95 8.09 -0.90
CA ARG A 118 -19.55 7.97 -0.51
C ARG A 118 -19.39 8.16 1.00
N VAL A 119 -18.87 7.14 1.66
CA VAL A 119 -18.53 7.16 3.07
C VAL A 119 -17.02 7.02 3.23
N TYR A 120 -16.42 7.84 4.07
CA TYR A 120 -15.01 7.78 4.40
C TYR A 120 -14.82 7.04 5.72
N THR A 121 -13.99 6.01 5.72
CA THR A 121 -13.59 5.30 6.94
C THR A 121 -12.21 5.73 7.38
N GLY A 122 -11.96 5.66 8.69
CA GLY A 122 -10.65 5.95 9.26
C GLY A 122 -9.61 4.86 8.95
N TYR A 123 -8.34 5.20 9.19
CA TYR A 123 -7.23 4.25 9.10
C TYR A 123 -6.25 4.49 10.24
N LYS A 124 -5.42 3.49 10.54
CA LYS A 124 -4.28 3.59 11.46
C LYS A 124 -2.98 3.28 10.70
N VAL A 125 -1.94 4.06 10.97
CA VAL A 125 -0.60 3.75 10.46
C VAL A 125 0.09 2.80 11.44
N MET A 126 0.40 1.61 10.98
CA MET A 126 1.13 0.58 11.72
C MET A 126 2.63 0.73 11.42
N LEU A 127 3.33 1.55 12.20
CA LEU A 127 4.77 1.77 12.02
C LEU A 127 5.58 0.55 12.47
N ARG A 128 6.35 -0.03 11.53
CA ARG A 128 7.17 -1.23 11.77
C ARG A 128 8.60 -1.05 11.26
N ALA A 129 9.39 -2.12 11.31
CA ALA A 129 10.83 -2.09 11.03
C ALA A 129 11.20 -1.66 9.60
N SER A 130 10.33 -1.82 8.61
CA SER A 130 10.63 -1.48 7.20
C SER A 130 10.80 0.02 6.91
N THR A 131 10.54 0.89 7.89
CA THR A 131 10.66 2.35 7.74
C THR A 131 11.47 3.01 8.87
N ARG A 132 11.92 2.25 9.86
CA ARG A 132 12.65 2.75 11.04
C ARG A 132 14.13 2.46 10.96
#